data_c1807972f17c3ac7bfa71bec3f6514cd
#
_entry.id   c1807972f17c3ac7bfa71bec3f6514cd
#
_cell.length_a   1.000
_cell.length_b   1.000
_cell.length_c   1.000
_cell.angle_alpha   90.00
_cell.angle_beta   90.00
_cell.angle_gamma   90.00
#
_symmetry.space_group_name_H-M   'P 1'
#
loop_
_entity.id
_entity.type
_entity.pdbx_description
1 polymer ?
#
loop_
_entity_poly.entity_id
_entity_poly.type
_entity_poly.pdbx_seq_one_letter_code
_entity_poly.pdbx_strand_id
1 'polypeptide(L)'
;MVCVAQTSGQSIFSVEPEQLGVSAERFERLSDALENYVETEQLAGSVTLVLRRGKVVYHEAFGERDKAARDAMQTDAIFRIASQTKAIVSAAALILQEEGRLLITDPVADYLPEFAHTTVAVARDDGGYDVVRAKRQITIRDLLTHTSGFDYGAGVAADQWAGAGIQGYYFSDRDEPIRETVRRMASLPASAHPGEQWLYGYSTDILGAVAEIAAGMPLDELLAARIFEPLRMVDTAFYLPRGKRDRLATVYANVDGNLTRAPEAGAAGQGAFVDGPRTSFSGGAGLLSTAMDYAKFLQMILNGGVLDGVRIMSRKSVELMSVSHIGDLAFRPGQGFGLGFSVLEDVGARGTPGSVGELGWGGAYHSTYWIDPREALVVVHLTQLNPAGDVDDQRKLRTLVYQAIID
;
A
#
# COMPACT_ATOMS: atom_id res chain seq x y z
N MET A 1 -5.61 28.59 -4.79
CA MET A 1 -7.05 28.27 -4.74
C MET A 1 -7.34 27.33 -5.89
N VAL A 2 -7.21 26.00 -5.65
CA VAL A 2 -7.43 24.99 -6.69
C VAL A 2 -8.94 24.73 -6.72
N CYS A 3 -9.58 25.10 -7.82
CA CYS A 3 -10.98 24.80 -8.06
C CYS A 3 -11.07 23.30 -8.42
N VAL A 4 -11.38 22.43 -7.47
CA VAL A 4 -11.70 21.03 -7.74
C VAL A 4 -13.10 21.02 -8.36
N ALA A 5 -13.17 20.71 -9.64
CA ALA A 5 -14.44 20.45 -10.31
C ALA A 5 -15.14 19.29 -9.58
N GLN A 6 -16.36 19.53 -9.08
CA GLN A 6 -17.21 18.47 -8.55
C GLN A 6 -17.63 17.56 -9.73
N THR A 7 -16.91 16.45 -9.91
CA THR A 7 -17.39 15.36 -10.75
C THR A 7 -18.48 14.63 -9.98
N SER A 8 -19.72 14.68 -10.50
CA SER A 8 -20.83 13.86 -10.02
C SER A 8 -20.39 12.38 -10.04
N GLY A 9 -20.61 11.66 -8.92
CA GLY A 9 -20.23 10.26 -8.76
C GLY A 9 -20.78 9.40 -9.90
N GLN A 10 -19.92 9.07 -10.87
CA GLN A 10 -20.24 8.22 -11.99
C GLN A 10 -19.51 6.91 -11.86
N SER A 11 -20.21 5.81 -12.12
CA SER A 11 -19.64 4.46 -12.13
C SER A 11 -18.41 4.36 -13.02
N ILE A 12 -17.40 3.60 -12.57
CA ILE A 12 -16.22 3.31 -13.36
C ILE A 12 -16.62 2.40 -14.53
N PHE A 13 -16.44 2.85 -15.76
CA PHE A 13 -16.65 2.08 -16.98
C PHE A 13 -15.65 2.52 -18.06
N SER A 14 -15.45 1.67 -19.06
CA SER A 14 -14.53 1.94 -20.17
C SER A 14 -15.13 2.95 -21.16
N VAL A 15 -14.26 3.80 -21.70
CA VAL A 15 -14.56 4.73 -22.79
C VAL A 15 -13.39 4.77 -23.76
N GLU A 16 -13.61 5.26 -24.97
CA GLU A 16 -12.52 5.53 -25.91
C GLU A 16 -11.57 6.58 -25.32
N PRO A 17 -10.27 6.30 -25.24
CA PRO A 17 -9.29 7.19 -24.58
C PRO A 17 -9.30 8.62 -25.11
N GLU A 18 -9.50 8.83 -26.41
CA GLU A 18 -9.53 10.13 -27.08
C GLU A 18 -10.61 11.06 -26.53
N GLN A 19 -11.74 10.52 -26.05
CA GLN A 19 -12.81 11.30 -25.43
C GLN A 19 -12.36 11.99 -24.14
N LEU A 20 -11.26 11.52 -23.56
CA LEU A 20 -10.69 12.05 -22.32
C LEU A 20 -9.31 12.68 -22.52
N GLY A 21 -8.93 12.99 -23.77
CA GLY A 21 -7.64 13.61 -24.08
C GLY A 21 -6.46 12.66 -23.89
N VAL A 22 -6.66 11.37 -24.15
CA VAL A 22 -5.62 10.33 -24.10
C VAL A 22 -5.54 9.65 -25.46
N SER A 23 -4.36 9.38 -25.95
CA SER A 23 -4.14 8.70 -27.24
C SER A 23 -4.05 7.19 -27.04
N ALA A 24 -4.98 6.44 -27.64
CA ALA A 24 -4.92 4.98 -27.71
C ALA A 24 -3.66 4.50 -28.44
N GLU A 25 -3.28 5.11 -29.57
CA GLU A 25 -2.06 4.81 -30.31
C GLU A 25 -0.80 4.91 -29.42
N ARG A 26 -0.76 5.91 -28.52
CA ARG A 26 0.37 6.07 -27.61
C ARG A 26 0.35 5.05 -26.47
N PHE A 27 -0.81 4.51 -26.09
CA PHE A 27 -0.89 3.39 -25.17
C PHE A 27 -0.38 2.07 -25.76
N GLU A 28 -0.35 1.91 -27.09
CA GLU A 28 0.32 0.75 -27.73
C GLU A 28 1.78 0.65 -27.28
N ARG A 29 2.48 1.78 -27.11
CA ARG A 29 3.87 1.79 -26.60
C ARG A 29 3.97 1.25 -25.17
N LEU A 30 2.94 1.46 -24.35
CA LEU A 30 2.87 0.89 -23.00
C LEU A 30 2.66 -0.62 -23.10
N SER A 31 1.73 -1.05 -23.94
CA SER A 31 1.45 -2.48 -24.18
C SER A 31 2.71 -3.21 -24.67
N ASP A 32 3.37 -2.69 -25.73
CA ASP A 32 4.61 -3.24 -26.28
C ASP A 32 5.71 -3.37 -25.23
N ALA A 33 5.84 -2.34 -24.35
CA ALA A 33 6.85 -2.40 -23.29
C ALA A 33 6.52 -3.46 -22.24
N LEU A 34 5.26 -3.60 -21.83
CA LEU A 34 4.85 -4.59 -20.84
C LEU A 34 4.93 -6.02 -21.41
N GLU A 35 4.56 -6.21 -22.67
CA GLU A 35 4.73 -7.50 -23.38
C GLU A 35 6.20 -7.88 -23.47
N ASN A 36 7.09 -6.95 -23.83
CA ASN A 36 8.52 -7.20 -23.88
C ASN A 36 9.12 -7.68 -22.53
N TYR A 37 8.65 -7.14 -21.37
CA TYR A 37 9.10 -7.65 -20.07
C TYR A 37 8.70 -9.10 -19.83
N VAL A 38 7.56 -9.53 -20.37
CA VAL A 38 7.10 -10.93 -20.31
C VAL A 38 7.89 -11.79 -21.27
N GLU A 39 8.06 -11.38 -22.52
CA GLU A 39 8.81 -12.10 -23.56
C GLU A 39 10.29 -12.32 -23.19
N THR A 40 10.87 -11.33 -22.52
CA THR A 40 12.26 -11.39 -22.03
C THR A 40 12.39 -12.03 -20.64
N GLU A 41 11.32 -12.66 -20.14
CA GLU A 41 11.27 -13.35 -18.85
C GLU A 41 11.67 -12.51 -17.62
N GLN A 42 11.48 -11.20 -17.69
CA GLN A 42 11.70 -10.31 -16.54
C GLN A 42 10.46 -10.25 -15.61
N LEU A 43 9.26 -10.43 -16.17
CA LEU A 43 8.00 -10.57 -15.46
C LEU A 43 7.28 -11.85 -15.89
N ALA A 44 6.62 -12.54 -14.95
CA ALA A 44 5.71 -13.64 -15.29
C ALA A 44 4.44 -13.11 -15.94
N GLY A 45 3.91 -12.02 -15.41
CA GLY A 45 2.76 -11.31 -15.92
C GLY A 45 2.39 -10.11 -15.06
N SER A 46 1.53 -9.27 -15.58
CA SER A 46 1.06 -8.05 -14.92
C SER A 46 -0.37 -7.69 -15.32
N VAL A 47 -1.02 -6.87 -14.49
CA VAL A 47 -2.27 -6.18 -14.85
C VAL A 47 -2.05 -4.69 -14.63
N THR A 48 -2.37 -3.90 -15.65
CA THR A 48 -2.28 -2.44 -15.59
C THR A 48 -3.64 -1.82 -15.88
N LEU A 49 -4.06 -0.92 -14.99
CA LEU A 49 -5.31 -0.18 -15.13
C LEU A 49 -5.02 1.32 -15.03
N VAL A 50 -5.56 2.09 -15.98
CA VAL A 50 -5.50 3.55 -15.98
C VAL A 50 -6.92 4.11 -16.04
N LEU A 51 -7.27 4.93 -15.05
CA LEU A 51 -8.47 5.74 -15.09
C LEU A 51 -8.11 7.19 -15.37
N ARG A 52 -8.88 7.87 -16.20
CA ARG A 52 -8.83 9.31 -16.35
C ARG A 52 -10.24 9.89 -16.20
N ARG A 53 -10.36 10.94 -15.36
CA ARG A 53 -11.68 11.57 -15.06
C ARG A 53 -12.74 10.54 -14.62
N GLY A 54 -12.30 9.50 -13.88
CA GLY A 54 -13.16 8.44 -13.35
C GLY A 54 -13.61 7.39 -14.38
N LYS A 55 -13.00 7.33 -15.56
CA LYS A 55 -13.30 6.33 -16.60
C LYS A 55 -12.07 5.53 -16.94
N VAL A 56 -12.25 4.25 -17.29
CA VAL A 56 -11.19 3.36 -17.74
C VAL A 56 -10.77 3.76 -19.14
N VAL A 57 -9.51 4.14 -19.30
CA VAL A 57 -8.88 4.45 -20.59
C VAL A 57 -7.85 3.38 -21.01
N TYR A 58 -7.43 2.53 -20.06
CA TYR A 58 -6.57 1.38 -20.32
C TYR A 58 -6.79 0.33 -19.24
N HIS A 59 -6.96 -0.96 -19.62
CA HIS A 59 -7.07 -2.06 -18.67
C HIS A 59 -6.66 -3.37 -19.35
N GLU A 60 -5.38 -3.69 -19.22
CA GLU A 60 -4.76 -4.82 -19.94
C GLU A 60 -4.01 -5.75 -18.99
N ALA A 61 -3.93 -7.01 -19.41
CA ALA A 61 -3.20 -8.08 -18.72
C ALA A 61 -2.19 -8.69 -19.69
N PHE A 62 -0.97 -8.91 -19.20
CA PHE A 62 0.15 -9.46 -19.97
C PHE A 62 0.73 -10.68 -19.28
N GLY A 63 1.18 -11.64 -20.07
CA GLY A 63 1.87 -12.82 -19.59
C GLY A 63 0.98 -13.87 -18.93
N GLU A 64 1.53 -14.56 -17.95
CA GLU A 64 0.89 -15.71 -17.30
C GLU A 64 0.69 -15.48 -15.80
N ARG A 65 -0.47 -15.86 -15.32
CA ARG A 65 -0.83 -15.88 -13.89
C ARG A 65 -0.09 -17.03 -13.18
N ASP A 66 0.08 -18.15 -13.87
CA ASP A 66 0.90 -19.29 -13.47
C ASP A 66 1.63 -19.87 -14.69
N LYS A 67 2.95 -19.64 -14.77
CA LYS A 67 3.79 -20.14 -15.88
C LYS A 67 3.81 -21.67 -15.96
N ALA A 68 3.80 -22.37 -14.83
CA ALA A 68 3.85 -23.84 -14.82
C ALA A 68 2.55 -24.44 -15.37
N ALA A 69 1.42 -23.79 -15.12
CA ALA A 69 0.12 -24.21 -15.64
C ALA A 69 -0.16 -23.66 -17.05
N ARG A 70 0.68 -22.76 -17.59
CA ARG A 70 0.43 -21.98 -18.81
C ARG A 70 -0.91 -21.23 -18.73
N ASP A 71 -1.20 -20.69 -17.57
CA ASP A 71 -2.45 -20.03 -17.27
C ASP A 71 -2.30 -18.52 -17.54
N ALA A 72 -2.94 -18.04 -18.61
CA ALA A 72 -2.83 -16.66 -19.05
C ALA A 72 -3.30 -15.69 -17.96
N MET A 73 -2.58 -14.57 -17.79
CA MET A 73 -3.02 -13.47 -16.92
C MET A 73 -4.36 -12.91 -17.40
N GLN A 74 -5.23 -12.61 -16.45
CA GLN A 74 -6.54 -11.99 -16.73
C GLN A 74 -6.65 -10.68 -15.95
N THR A 75 -7.42 -9.73 -16.47
CA THR A 75 -7.61 -8.41 -15.84
C THR A 75 -8.28 -8.48 -14.48
N ASP A 76 -8.98 -9.57 -14.17
CA ASP A 76 -9.63 -9.84 -12.89
C ASP A 76 -8.77 -10.69 -11.94
N ALA A 77 -7.50 -10.94 -12.27
CA ALA A 77 -6.58 -11.67 -11.41
C ALA A 77 -6.45 -11.00 -10.04
N ILE A 78 -6.35 -11.82 -9.00
CA ILE A 78 -6.18 -11.38 -7.61
C ILE A 78 -4.68 -11.40 -7.27
N PHE A 79 -4.22 -10.34 -6.64
CA PHE A 79 -2.82 -10.13 -6.29
C PHE A 79 -2.66 -9.92 -4.78
N ARG A 80 -1.54 -10.36 -4.21
CA ARG A 80 -1.09 -9.92 -2.90
C ARG A 80 -0.56 -8.50 -3.05
N ILE A 81 -1.27 -7.53 -2.45
CA ILE A 81 -0.95 -6.11 -2.65
C ILE A 81 0.04 -5.55 -1.63
N ALA A 82 0.42 -6.36 -0.63
CA ALA A 82 1.38 -6.00 0.41
C ALA A 82 1.16 -4.58 0.94
N SER A 83 2.16 -3.71 0.84
CA SER A 83 2.14 -2.37 1.43
C SER A 83 1.08 -1.42 0.87
N GLN A 84 0.42 -1.76 -0.23
CA GLN A 84 -0.76 -1.01 -0.68
C GLN A 84 -1.92 -1.13 0.34
N THR A 85 -1.91 -2.13 1.21
CA THR A 85 -2.80 -2.26 2.38
C THR A 85 -2.78 -1.02 3.26
N LYS A 86 -1.61 -0.38 3.41
CA LYS A 86 -1.40 0.76 4.32
C LYS A 86 -2.32 1.95 4.04
N ALA A 87 -2.53 2.28 2.77
CA ALA A 87 -3.41 3.38 2.38
C ALA A 87 -4.87 3.14 2.82
N ILE A 88 -5.34 1.90 2.69
CA ILE A 88 -6.70 1.49 3.09
C ILE A 88 -6.84 1.57 4.62
N VAL A 89 -5.88 1.04 5.37
CA VAL A 89 -5.91 1.08 6.85
C VAL A 89 -5.78 2.52 7.37
N SER A 90 -4.99 3.36 6.71
CA SER A 90 -4.90 4.79 7.03
C SER A 90 -6.22 5.52 6.80
N ALA A 91 -6.93 5.22 5.70
CA ALA A 91 -8.27 5.75 5.46
C ALA A 91 -9.26 5.28 6.53
N ALA A 92 -9.21 4.02 6.97
CA ALA A 92 -10.06 3.50 8.04
C ALA A 92 -9.81 4.23 9.38
N ALA A 93 -8.56 4.54 9.72
CA ALA A 93 -8.24 5.34 10.91
C ALA A 93 -8.85 6.74 10.83
N LEU A 94 -8.83 7.40 9.65
CA LEU A 94 -9.47 8.70 9.47
C LEU A 94 -11.00 8.63 9.49
N ILE A 95 -11.61 7.54 9.04
CA ILE A 95 -13.05 7.28 9.21
C ILE A 95 -13.39 7.18 10.70
N LEU A 96 -12.59 6.46 11.48
CA LEU A 96 -12.79 6.38 12.94
C LEU A 96 -12.59 7.74 13.63
N GLN A 97 -11.69 8.59 13.11
CA GLN A 97 -11.57 9.98 13.57
C GLN A 97 -12.86 10.78 13.28
N GLU A 98 -13.44 10.66 12.09
CA GLU A 98 -14.72 11.31 11.75
C GLU A 98 -15.87 10.82 12.64
N GLU A 99 -15.82 9.54 13.06
CA GLU A 99 -16.79 8.96 14.01
C GLU A 99 -16.52 9.39 15.46
N GLY A 100 -15.47 10.17 15.74
CA GLY A 100 -15.10 10.61 17.08
C GLY A 100 -14.57 9.48 17.98
N ARG A 101 -14.07 8.38 17.40
CA ARG A 101 -13.57 7.21 18.13
C ARG A 101 -12.08 7.29 18.42
N LEU A 102 -11.35 8.15 17.71
CA LEU A 102 -9.94 8.44 17.94
C LEU A 102 -9.61 9.84 17.38
N LEU A 103 -8.48 10.39 17.79
CA LEU A 103 -7.83 11.53 17.16
C LEU A 103 -6.42 11.15 16.71
N ILE A 104 -5.97 11.66 15.56
CA ILE A 104 -4.58 11.37 15.12
C ILE A 104 -3.51 11.90 16.07
N THR A 105 -3.88 12.81 16.97
CA THR A 105 -3.00 13.34 18.03
C THR A 105 -2.99 12.49 19.29
N ASP A 106 -3.88 11.53 19.43
CA ASP A 106 -3.94 10.68 20.61
C ASP A 106 -2.66 9.83 20.73
N PRO A 107 -2.19 9.61 21.96
CA PRO A 107 -1.17 8.61 22.22
C PRO A 107 -1.65 7.21 21.83
N VAL A 108 -0.79 6.42 21.20
CA VAL A 108 -1.05 5.00 20.94
C VAL A 108 -1.37 4.24 22.23
N ALA A 109 -0.77 4.66 23.33
CA ALA A 109 -0.96 4.06 24.65
C ALA A 109 -2.39 4.16 25.20
N ASP A 110 -3.22 5.07 24.69
CA ASP A 110 -4.64 5.16 25.09
C ASP A 110 -5.46 3.96 24.55
N TYR A 111 -4.99 3.30 23.51
CA TYR A 111 -5.58 2.11 22.89
C TYR A 111 -4.80 0.84 23.19
N LEU A 112 -3.48 0.93 23.21
CA LEU A 112 -2.52 -0.14 23.46
C LEU A 112 -1.61 0.28 24.62
N PRO A 113 -2.01 0.05 25.89
CA PRO A 113 -1.27 0.51 27.08
C PRO A 113 0.17 0.03 27.12
N GLU A 114 0.50 -1.06 26.44
CA GLU A 114 1.85 -1.62 26.33
C GLU A 114 2.84 -0.62 25.71
N PHE A 115 2.38 0.32 24.88
CA PHE A 115 3.21 1.38 24.27
C PHE A 115 3.46 2.59 25.18
N ALA A 116 2.92 2.62 26.41
CA ALA A 116 3.14 3.74 27.34
C ALA A 116 4.63 3.94 27.74
N HIS A 117 5.43 2.89 27.62
CA HIS A 117 6.83 2.85 28.02
C HIS A 117 7.75 2.43 26.88
N THR A 118 7.44 2.85 25.65
CA THR A 118 8.26 2.57 24.48
C THR A 118 9.74 2.91 24.75
N THR A 119 10.61 1.99 24.35
CA THR A 119 12.07 2.15 24.41
C THR A 119 12.66 2.30 23.01
N VAL A 120 13.87 2.81 22.94
CA VAL A 120 14.61 3.05 21.70
C VAL A 120 16.03 2.49 21.85
N ALA A 121 16.49 1.78 20.84
CA ALA A 121 17.88 1.34 20.75
C ALA A 121 18.75 2.47 20.16
N VAL A 122 19.73 2.93 20.93
CA VAL A 122 20.66 3.98 20.52
C VAL A 122 22.04 3.38 20.34
N ALA A 123 22.58 3.45 19.12
CA ALA A 123 23.90 2.94 18.82
C ALA A 123 24.98 3.63 19.70
N ARG A 124 25.99 2.85 20.10
CA ARG A 124 27.19 3.34 20.79
C ARG A 124 28.41 3.30 19.85
N ASP A 125 29.41 4.12 20.16
CA ASP A 125 30.64 4.17 19.37
C ASP A 125 31.44 2.85 19.39
N ASP A 126 31.23 1.99 20.42
CA ASP A 126 31.87 0.67 20.56
C ASP A 126 31.21 -0.45 19.71
N GLY A 127 30.21 -0.12 18.92
CA GLY A 127 29.47 -1.06 18.09
C GLY A 127 28.30 -1.77 18.78
N GLY A 128 28.04 -1.45 20.08
CA GLY A 128 26.85 -1.89 20.80
C GLY A 128 25.72 -0.88 20.75
N TYR A 129 24.68 -1.08 21.56
CA TYR A 129 23.60 -0.13 21.73
C TYR A 129 23.11 -0.06 23.17
N ASP A 130 22.56 1.08 23.55
CA ASP A 130 21.83 1.26 24.78
C ASP A 130 20.34 1.26 24.51
N VAL A 131 19.55 0.71 25.43
CA VAL A 131 18.10 0.78 25.37
C VAL A 131 17.65 1.88 26.32
N VAL A 132 17.13 2.96 25.76
CA VAL A 132 16.68 4.13 26.51
C VAL A 132 15.18 4.35 26.35
N ARG A 133 14.56 5.12 27.24
CA ARG A 133 13.16 5.49 27.11
C ARG A 133 12.96 6.44 25.91
N ALA A 134 11.86 6.28 25.17
CA ALA A 134 11.48 7.23 24.15
C ALA A 134 11.30 8.64 24.73
N LYS A 135 11.70 9.68 24.00
CA LYS A 135 11.61 11.10 24.43
C LYS A 135 10.18 11.60 24.62
N ARG A 136 9.23 10.99 23.93
CA ARG A 136 7.79 11.24 24.05
C ARG A 136 7.01 9.97 23.70
N GLN A 137 5.71 9.98 23.97
CA GLN A 137 4.82 8.92 23.52
C GLN A 137 4.64 8.97 21.99
N ILE A 138 4.38 7.82 21.40
CA ILE A 138 4.00 7.67 20.00
C ILE A 138 2.56 8.11 19.86
N THR A 139 2.25 8.91 18.85
CA THR A 139 0.89 9.29 18.48
C THR A 139 0.37 8.47 17.30
N ILE A 140 -0.95 8.45 17.08
CA ILE A 140 -1.54 7.83 15.90
C ILE A 140 -1.03 8.50 14.62
N ARG A 141 -0.77 9.82 14.64
CA ARG A 141 -0.14 10.52 13.52
C ARG A 141 1.25 9.97 13.21
N ASP A 142 2.08 9.64 14.22
CA ASP A 142 3.39 9.04 13.98
C ASP A 142 3.28 7.67 13.29
N LEU A 143 2.21 6.90 13.57
CA LEU A 143 1.95 5.64 12.86
C LEU A 143 1.56 5.88 11.41
N LEU A 144 0.66 6.83 11.15
CA LEU A 144 0.18 7.20 9.82
C LEU A 144 1.29 7.74 8.91
N THR A 145 2.32 8.37 9.50
CA THR A 145 3.41 9.04 8.78
C THR A 145 4.71 8.25 8.75
N HIS A 146 4.77 7.07 9.36
CA HIS A 146 6.00 6.29 9.55
C HIS A 146 7.11 7.05 10.31
N THR A 147 6.71 7.86 11.30
CA THR A 147 7.63 8.56 12.20
C THR A 147 7.59 8.01 13.63
N SER A 148 6.99 6.83 13.83
CA SER A 148 6.89 6.19 15.15
C SER A 148 8.24 5.67 15.71
N GLY A 149 9.22 5.48 14.82
CA GLY A 149 10.52 4.89 15.15
C GLY A 149 10.60 3.37 14.94
N PHE A 150 9.50 2.69 14.59
CA PHE A 150 9.48 1.24 14.32
C PHE A 150 9.75 0.94 12.84
N ASP A 151 10.89 0.31 12.56
CA ASP A 151 11.20 -0.32 11.28
C ASP A 151 10.72 -1.79 11.23
N TYR A 152 11.20 -2.59 10.28
CA TYR A 152 10.90 -4.02 10.17
C TYR A 152 11.83 -4.92 10.99
N GLY A 153 12.33 -4.44 12.12
CA GLY A 153 13.24 -5.19 12.99
C GLY A 153 14.65 -5.31 12.42
N ALA A 154 15.09 -4.32 11.63
CA ALA A 154 16.38 -4.31 10.94
C ALA A 154 17.40 -3.31 11.55
N GLY A 155 17.02 -2.54 12.57
CA GLY A 155 17.88 -1.56 13.25
C GLY A 155 18.97 -2.18 14.11
N VAL A 156 19.61 -1.37 14.94
CA VAL A 156 20.74 -1.80 15.79
C VAL A 156 20.38 -2.89 16.82
N ALA A 157 19.11 -3.05 17.15
CA ALA A 157 18.58 -4.11 18.01
C ALA A 157 17.94 -5.28 17.22
N ALA A 158 18.35 -5.51 15.99
CA ALA A 158 17.78 -6.56 15.13
C ALA A 158 17.83 -7.96 15.76
N ASP A 159 18.81 -8.22 16.63
CA ASP A 159 18.94 -9.44 17.42
C ASP A 159 17.74 -9.68 18.34
N GLN A 160 17.26 -8.63 19.04
CA GLN A 160 16.07 -8.72 19.90
C GLN A 160 14.80 -8.97 19.08
N TRP A 161 14.64 -8.31 17.94
CA TRP A 161 13.52 -8.50 17.02
C TRP A 161 13.51 -9.92 16.45
N ALA A 162 14.69 -10.43 16.01
CA ALA A 162 14.85 -11.81 15.54
C ALA A 162 14.53 -12.82 16.65
N GLY A 163 15.04 -12.58 17.87
CA GLY A 163 14.76 -13.42 19.03
C GLY A 163 13.28 -13.48 19.41
N ALA A 164 12.53 -12.43 19.15
CA ALA A 164 11.07 -12.40 19.32
C ALA A 164 10.31 -13.03 18.14
N GLY A 165 10.99 -13.44 17.07
CA GLY A 165 10.37 -13.98 15.85
C GLY A 165 9.57 -12.94 15.07
N ILE A 166 9.94 -11.65 15.19
CA ILE A 166 9.23 -10.54 14.51
C ILE A 166 10.23 -9.85 13.60
N GLN A 167 10.24 -10.26 12.32
CA GLN A 167 11.01 -9.63 11.26
C GLN A 167 10.24 -9.64 9.94
N GLY A 168 10.46 -8.60 9.11
CA GLY A 168 9.78 -8.46 7.82
C GLY A 168 8.28 -8.17 7.96
N TYR A 169 7.58 -8.21 6.84
CA TYR A 169 6.19 -7.74 6.71
C TYR A 169 5.14 -8.86 6.64
N TYR A 170 5.55 -10.13 6.67
CA TYR A 170 4.65 -11.27 6.42
C TYR A 170 4.16 -11.88 7.73
N PHE A 171 2.84 -11.78 7.95
CA PHE A 171 2.18 -12.29 9.15
C PHE A 171 1.00 -13.21 8.85
N SER A 172 0.73 -13.53 7.58
CA SER A 172 -0.46 -14.31 7.18
C SER A 172 -0.41 -15.77 7.62
N ASP A 173 0.78 -16.29 7.98
CA ASP A 173 0.99 -17.64 8.48
C ASP A 173 0.85 -17.78 10.01
N ARG A 174 0.61 -16.69 10.72
CA ARG A 174 0.50 -16.70 12.18
C ARG A 174 -0.90 -17.11 12.63
N ASP A 175 -0.96 -18.08 13.53
CA ASP A 175 -2.22 -18.52 14.17
C ASP A 175 -2.47 -17.70 15.45
N GLU A 176 -2.47 -16.40 15.31
CA GLU A 176 -2.80 -15.43 16.35
C GLU A 176 -3.32 -14.13 15.74
N PRO A 177 -4.22 -13.41 16.43
CA PRO A 177 -4.62 -12.07 16.00
C PRO A 177 -3.40 -11.14 15.91
N ILE A 178 -3.36 -10.27 14.88
CA ILE A 178 -2.25 -9.31 14.70
C ILE A 178 -1.99 -8.47 15.97
N ARG A 179 -3.02 -8.20 16.74
CA ARG A 179 -2.93 -7.47 18.01
C ARG A 179 -1.96 -8.13 19.01
N GLU A 180 -1.88 -9.48 19.06
CA GLU A 180 -0.95 -10.18 19.95
C GLU A 180 0.50 -10.02 19.47
N THR A 181 0.74 -10.08 18.16
CA THR A 181 2.05 -9.74 17.59
C THR A 181 2.43 -8.29 17.90
N VAL A 182 1.50 -7.34 17.76
CA VAL A 182 1.71 -5.91 18.06
C VAL A 182 2.03 -5.66 19.54
N ARG A 183 1.37 -6.37 20.45
CA ARG A 183 1.71 -6.31 21.89
C ARG A 183 3.14 -6.72 22.17
N ARG A 184 3.63 -7.76 21.51
CA ARG A 184 5.04 -8.16 21.63
C ARG A 184 5.99 -7.12 21.04
N MET A 185 5.62 -6.44 19.94
CA MET A 185 6.41 -5.32 19.38
C MET A 185 6.61 -4.21 20.41
N ALA A 186 5.62 -3.93 21.26
CA ALA A 186 5.72 -2.89 22.28
C ALA A 186 6.83 -3.15 23.34
N SER A 187 7.24 -4.41 23.51
CA SER A 187 8.34 -4.78 24.44
C SER A 187 9.73 -4.69 23.80
N LEU A 188 9.80 -4.45 22.49
CA LEU A 188 11.04 -4.37 21.72
C LEU A 188 11.44 -2.90 21.50
N PRO A 189 12.74 -2.58 21.49
CA PRO A 189 13.16 -1.21 21.27
C PRO A 189 12.92 -0.77 19.81
N ALA A 190 12.39 0.43 19.66
CA ALA A 190 12.31 1.11 18.37
C ALA A 190 13.70 1.51 17.87
N SER A 191 13.85 1.76 16.58
CA SER A 191 15.12 2.16 15.95
C SER A 191 15.38 3.67 15.99
N ALA A 192 14.35 4.49 16.30
CA ALA A 192 14.48 5.93 16.51
C ALA A 192 13.45 6.45 17.51
N HIS A 193 13.68 7.64 18.04
CA HIS A 193 12.68 8.33 18.83
C HIS A 193 11.51 8.80 17.97
N PRO A 194 10.27 8.78 18.49
CA PRO A 194 9.10 9.22 17.75
C PRO A 194 9.25 10.64 17.23
N GLY A 195 9.01 10.84 15.92
CA GLY A 195 9.08 12.12 15.23
C GLY A 195 10.47 12.57 14.79
N GLU A 196 11.54 11.81 15.06
CA GLU A 196 12.90 12.23 14.68
C GLU A 196 13.36 11.71 13.31
N GLN A 197 12.80 10.60 12.84
CA GLN A 197 13.14 10.01 11.55
C GLN A 197 11.92 9.44 10.87
N TRP A 198 11.93 9.44 9.53
CA TRP A 198 11.02 8.65 8.73
C TRP A 198 11.59 7.23 8.59
N LEU A 199 10.92 6.25 9.21
CA LEU A 199 11.35 4.84 9.21
C LEU A 199 10.19 3.95 8.80
N TYR A 200 10.36 3.31 7.65
CA TYR A 200 9.35 2.42 7.10
C TYR A 200 9.33 1.07 7.81
N GLY A 201 8.16 0.67 8.32
CA GLY A 201 8.05 -0.58 9.06
C GLY A 201 6.66 -0.87 9.59
N TYR A 202 6.58 -1.31 10.84
CA TYR A 202 5.38 -1.84 11.51
C TYR A 202 4.33 -0.80 11.88
N SER A 203 4.56 0.49 11.64
CA SER A 203 3.63 1.56 12.04
C SER A 203 2.18 1.26 11.67
N THR A 204 1.91 0.73 10.48
CA THR A 204 0.53 0.48 10.05
C THR A 204 -0.04 -0.84 10.57
N ASP A 205 0.79 -1.81 10.97
CA ASP A 205 0.32 -2.98 11.73
C ASP A 205 -0.14 -2.56 13.13
N ILE A 206 0.62 -1.67 13.78
CA ILE A 206 0.25 -1.07 15.07
C ILE A 206 -1.03 -0.24 14.91
N LEU A 207 -1.15 0.55 13.83
CA LEU A 207 -2.34 1.32 13.50
C LEU A 207 -3.57 0.41 13.29
N GLY A 208 -3.40 -0.73 12.63
CA GLY A 208 -4.45 -1.74 12.46
C GLY A 208 -4.99 -2.24 13.81
N ALA A 209 -4.09 -2.56 14.74
CA ALA A 209 -4.48 -2.98 16.10
C ALA A 209 -5.17 -1.84 16.88
N VAL A 210 -4.73 -0.58 16.74
CA VAL A 210 -5.44 0.59 17.30
C VAL A 210 -6.83 0.72 16.70
N ALA A 211 -6.96 0.55 15.38
CA ALA A 211 -8.24 0.64 14.68
C ALA A 211 -9.23 -0.44 15.14
N GLU A 212 -8.78 -1.69 15.36
CA GLU A 212 -9.61 -2.76 15.95
C GLU A 212 -10.20 -2.35 17.31
N ILE A 213 -9.35 -1.79 18.18
CA ILE A 213 -9.77 -1.38 19.54
C ILE A 213 -10.72 -0.20 19.46
N ALA A 214 -10.41 0.83 18.67
CA ALA A 214 -11.26 2.00 18.51
C ALA A 214 -12.61 1.66 17.87
N ALA A 215 -12.64 0.71 16.93
CA ALA A 215 -13.86 0.24 16.28
C ALA A 215 -14.66 -0.74 17.14
N GLY A 216 -14.00 -1.50 18.02
CA GLY A 216 -14.60 -2.58 18.80
C GLY A 216 -14.92 -3.83 17.96
N MET A 217 -14.21 -4.02 16.83
CA MET A 217 -14.37 -5.16 15.92
C MET A 217 -13.03 -5.52 15.25
N PRO A 218 -12.86 -6.75 14.71
CA PRO A 218 -11.68 -7.14 13.95
C PRO A 218 -11.43 -6.24 12.74
N LEU A 219 -10.16 -6.13 12.33
CA LEU A 219 -9.75 -5.22 11.23
C LEU A 219 -10.39 -5.61 9.90
N ASP A 220 -10.52 -6.89 9.61
CA ASP A 220 -11.17 -7.37 8.39
C ASP A 220 -12.66 -6.98 8.33
N GLU A 221 -13.40 -7.11 9.43
CA GLU A 221 -14.80 -6.68 9.52
C GLU A 221 -14.93 -5.15 9.41
N LEU A 222 -14.03 -4.39 10.04
CA LEU A 222 -14.00 -2.94 9.95
C LEU A 222 -13.80 -2.48 8.50
N LEU A 223 -12.79 -3.02 7.80
CA LEU A 223 -12.49 -2.64 6.42
C LEU A 223 -13.62 -3.08 5.46
N ALA A 224 -14.17 -4.26 5.67
CA ALA A 224 -15.32 -4.75 4.90
C ALA A 224 -16.51 -3.79 5.02
N ALA A 225 -16.94 -3.50 6.25
CA ALA A 225 -18.13 -2.69 6.49
C ALA A 225 -17.98 -1.21 6.10
N ARG A 226 -16.77 -0.60 6.28
CA ARG A 226 -16.58 0.83 6.04
C ARG A 226 -16.05 1.17 4.64
N ILE A 227 -15.37 0.23 3.97
CA ILE A 227 -14.68 0.51 2.71
C ILE A 227 -15.08 -0.49 1.62
N PHE A 228 -14.91 -1.81 1.84
CA PHE A 228 -15.01 -2.77 0.74
C PHE A 228 -16.44 -2.96 0.25
N GLU A 229 -17.40 -3.18 1.14
CA GLU A 229 -18.79 -3.36 0.77
C GLU A 229 -19.40 -2.10 0.13
N PRO A 230 -19.24 -0.88 0.74
CA PRO A 230 -19.75 0.35 0.13
C PRO A 230 -19.15 0.67 -1.24
N LEU A 231 -17.86 0.36 -1.46
CA LEU A 231 -17.16 0.55 -2.73
C LEU A 231 -17.31 -0.66 -3.68
N ARG A 232 -18.00 -1.72 -3.27
CA ARG A 232 -18.12 -2.97 -4.04
C ARG A 232 -16.76 -3.55 -4.45
N MET A 233 -15.80 -3.57 -3.51
CA MET A 233 -14.48 -4.18 -3.66
C MET A 233 -14.57 -5.68 -3.32
N VAL A 234 -15.26 -6.44 -4.16
CA VAL A 234 -15.69 -7.83 -3.88
C VAL A 234 -14.57 -8.86 -3.88
N ASP A 235 -13.39 -8.47 -4.38
CA ASP A 235 -12.20 -9.33 -4.47
C ASP A 235 -11.08 -8.86 -3.52
N THR A 236 -11.38 -7.92 -2.61
CA THR A 236 -10.42 -7.40 -1.64
C THR A 236 -10.65 -8.02 -0.26
N ALA A 237 -9.63 -8.69 0.29
CA ALA A 237 -9.70 -9.35 1.60
C ALA A 237 -8.29 -9.66 2.13
N PHE A 238 -8.15 -9.94 3.44
CA PHE A 238 -6.87 -10.38 4.03
C PHE A 238 -6.48 -11.79 3.63
N TYR A 239 -7.44 -12.65 3.38
CA TYR A 239 -7.23 -14.01 2.92
C TYR A 239 -8.10 -14.29 1.73
N LEU A 240 -7.61 -15.14 0.84
CA LEU A 240 -8.33 -15.46 -0.40
C LEU A 240 -9.70 -16.04 -0.09
N PRO A 241 -10.79 -15.47 -0.63
CA PRO A 241 -12.11 -16.04 -0.49
C PRO A 241 -12.17 -17.44 -1.12
N ARG A 242 -12.91 -18.35 -0.49
CA ARG A 242 -13.11 -19.71 -1.02
C ARG A 242 -13.66 -19.67 -2.45
N GLY A 243 -13.16 -20.55 -3.30
CA GLY A 243 -13.60 -20.65 -4.70
C GLY A 243 -12.94 -19.64 -5.65
N LYS A 244 -11.98 -18.82 -5.19
CA LYS A 244 -11.25 -17.87 -6.06
C LYS A 244 -9.77 -18.23 -6.25
N ARG A 245 -9.37 -19.47 -5.91
CA ARG A 245 -7.95 -19.90 -5.98
C ARG A 245 -7.37 -19.81 -7.39
N ASP A 246 -8.19 -20.12 -8.37
CA ASP A 246 -7.85 -20.07 -9.79
C ASP A 246 -7.66 -18.66 -10.35
N ARG A 247 -7.99 -17.63 -9.58
CA ARG A 247 -7.74 -16.22 -9.94
C ARG A 247 -6.52 -15.60 -9.25
N LEU A 248 -5.90 -16.32 -8.28
CA LEU A 248 -4.77 -15.79 -7.53
C LEU A 248 -3.48 -15.90 -8.34
N ALA A 249 -2.80 -14.77 -8.54
CA ALA A 249 -1.52 -14.74 -9.24
C ALA A 249 -0.40 -15.42 -8.42
N THR A 250 0.40 -16.23 -9.09
CA THR A 250 1.55 -16.92 -8.52
C THR A 250 2.70 -15.95 -8.29
N VAL A 251 3.37 -16.06 -7.14
CA VAL A 251 4.55 -15.25 -6.84
C VAL A 251 5.78 -15.85 -7.49
N TYR A 252 6.56 -14.99 -8.13
CA TYR A 252 7.87 -15.31 -8.71
C TYR A 252 8.95 -14.47 -8.05
N ALA A 253 10.18 -14.90 -8.15
CA ALA A 253 11.38 -14.19 -7.74
C ALA A 253 12.30 -14.05 -8.95
N ASN A 254 12.87 -12.88 -9.14
CA ASN A 254 13.96 -12.67 -10.10
C ASN A 254 15.28 -12.80 -9.33
N VAL A 255 15.96 -13.90 -9.53
CA VAL A 255 17.26 -14.20 -8.91
C VAL A 255 18.31 -14.32 -10.02
N ASP A 256 19.29 -13.41 -10.01
CA ASP A 256 20.36 -13.36 -11.04
C ASP A 256 19.84 -13.34 -12.48
N GLY A 257 18.74 -12.63 -12.72
CA GLY A 257 18.09 -12.53 -14.03
C GLY A 257 17.21 -13.72 -14.41
N ASN A 258 17.05 -14.70 -13.50
CA ASN A 258 16.20 -15.87 -13.73
C ASN A 258 14.88 -15.76 -12.95
N LEU A 259 13.78 -15.90 -13.66
CA LEU A 259 12.44 -15.89 -13.08
C LEU A 259 12.11 -17.29 -12.52
N THR A 260 12.00 -17.39 -11.19
CA THR A 260 11.70 -18.64 -10.49
C THR A 260 10.43 -18.52 -9.66
N ARG A 261 9.63 -19.61 -9.58
CA ARG A 261 8.44 -19.64 -8.71
C ARG A 261 8.89 -19.56 -7.24
N ALA A 262 8.27 -18.65 -6.48
CA ALA A 262 8.50 -18.57 -5.04
C ALA A 262 7.89 -19.81 -4.32
N PRO A 263 8.49 -20.26 -3.19
CA PRO A 263 7.95 -21.38 -2.42
C PRO A 263 6.58 -21.03 -1.81
N GLU A 264 5.73 -22.04 -1.63
CA GLU A 264 4.42 -21.88 -1.01
C GLU A 264 4.50 -21.79 0.54
N ALA A 265 5.55 -22.32 1.15
CA ALA A 265 5.73 -22.37 2.60
C ALA A 265 6.98 -21.63 3.08
N GLY A 266 7.01 -21.27 4.36
CA GLY A 266 8.11 -20.55 5.00
C GLY A 266 8.00 -19.03 4.87
N ALA A 267 9.03 -18.29 5.32
CA ALA A 267 9.02 -16.82 5.37
C ALA A 267 8.88 -16.15 3.98
N ALA A 268 9.35 -16.80 2.93
CA ALA A 268 9.13 -16.38 1.54
C ALA A 268 7.87 -17.04 0.93
N GLY A 269 7.19 -17.91 1.68
CA GLY A 269 6.02 -18.63 1.23
C GLY A 269 4.79 -17.73 1.11
N GLN A 270 3.94 -18.07 0.15
CA GLN A 270 2.77 -17.26 -0.17
C GLN A 270 1.44 -18.01 0.02
N GLY A 271 1.52 -19.30 0.35
CA GLY A 271 0.35 -20.18 0.49
C GLY A 271 -0.56 -19.86 1.66
N ALA A 272 -0.04 -19.24 2.73
CA ALA A 272 -0.83 -18.91 3.91
C ALA A 272 -1.98 -17.93 3.64
N PHE A 273 -1.93 -17.12 2.60
CA PHE A 273 -3.07 -16.32 2.16
C PHE A 273 -4.26 -17.17 1.69
N VAL A 274 -4.02 -18.43 1.32
CA VAL A 274 -5.01 -19.40 0.83
C VAL A 274 -5.39 -20.40 1.93
N ASP A 275 -4.39 -21.09 2.45
CA ASP A 275 -4.55 -22.26 3.33
C ASP A 275 -4.12 -22.00 4.78
N GLY A 276 -3.74 -20.74 5.11
CA GLY A 276 -3.31 -20.35 6.45
C GLY A 276 -4.43 -20.24 7.48
N PRO A 277 -4.06 -19.90 8.73
CA PRO A 277 -4.98 -19.95 9.89
C PRO A 277 -6.09 -18.89 9.83
N ARG A 278 -5.95 -17.84 9.02
CA ARG A 278 -6.95 -16.77 8.82
C ARG A 278 -7.27 -15.95 10.07
N THR A 279 -6.30 -15.76 10.93
CA THR A 279 -6.45 -15.08 12.23
C THR A 279 -5.68 -13.79 12.34
N SER A 280 -4.63 -13.61 11.50
CA SER A 280 -3.72 -12.46 11.53
C SER A 280 -4.04 -11.46 10.42
N PHE A 281 -4.67 -10.34 10.76
CA PHE A 281 -5.06 -9.28 9.82
C PHE A 281 -4.02 -8.15 9.82
N SER A 282 -2.88 -8.35 9.12
CA SER A 282 -1.80 -7.38 9.08
C SER A 282 -2.22 -6.07 8.38
N GLY A 283 -2.29 -4.98 9.13
CA GLY A 283 -2.59 -3.65 8.59
C GLY A 283 -1.47 -3.10 7.70
N GLY A 284 -0.27 -3.66 7.80
CA GLY A 284 0.89 -3.23 7.02
C GLY A 284 1.00 -3.89 5.64
N ALA A 285 0.51 -5.14 5.46
CA ALA A 285 0.77 -5.88 4.23
C ALA A 285 -0.19 -7.04 3.94
N GLY A 286 -1.30 -7.16 4.65
CA GLY A 286 -2.11 -8.38 4.67
C GLY A 286 -3.13 -8.54 3.55
N LEU A 287 -3.45 -7.51 2.75
CA LEU A 287 -4.54 -7.56 1.79
C LEU A 287 -4.17 -8.22 0.46
N LEU A 288 -5.18 -8.89 -0.09
CA LEU A 288 -5.29 -9.28 -1.49
C LEU A 288 -6.27 -8.34 -2.18
N SER A 289 -6.09 -8.06 -3.48
CA SER A 289 -7.02 -7.26 -4.28
C SER A 289 -6.86 -7.51 -5.78
N THR A 290 -7.76 -6.96 -6.57
CA THR A 290 -7.62 -6.81 -8.03
C THR A 290 -7.27 -5.37 -8.40
N ALA A 291 -6.79 -5.13 -9.61
CA ALA A 291 -6.52 -3.78 -10.10
C ALA A 291 -7.78 -2.90 -10.07
N MET A 292 -8.93 -3.44 -10.46
CA MET A 292 -10.21 -2.72 -10.47
C MET A 292 -10.69 -2.37 -9.05
N ASP A 293 -10.64 -3.30 -8.11
CA ASP A 293 -11.08 -3.01 -6.73
C ASP A 293 -10.19 -1.96 -6.08
N TYR A 294 -8.87 -2.07 -6.25
CA TYR A 294 -7.95 -1.08 -5.72
C TYR A 294 -8.14 0.29 -6.39
N ALA A 295 -8.41 0.33 -7.69
CA ALA A 295 -8.72 1.57 -8.41
C ALA A 295 -10.00 2.25 -7.93
N LYS A 296 -11.03 1.50 -7.51
CA LYS A 296 -12.23 2.08 -6.88
C LYS A 296 -11.88 2.84 -5.59
N PHE A 297 -11.02 2.27 -4.74
CA PHE A 297 -10.54 2.94 -3.55
C PHE A 297 -9.76 4.21 -3.90
N LEU A 298 -8.82 4.15 -4.82
CA LEU A 298 -8.04 5.32 -5.26
C LEU A 298 -8.91 6.40 -5.91
N GLN A 299 -9.90 6.00 -6.72
CA GLN A 299 -10.84 6.95 -7.34
C GLN A 299 -11.73 7.62 -6.29
N MET A 300 -12.14 6.90 -5.25
CA MET A 300 -12.85 7.47 -4.10
C MET A 300 -12.00 8.54 -3.42
N ILE A 301 -10.70 8.31 -3.21
CA ILE A 301 -9.75 9.30 -2.68
C ILE A 301 -9.67 10.51 -3.63
N LEU A 302 -9.45 10.29 -4.93
CA LEU A 302 -9.37 11.36 -5.94
C LEU A 302 -10.62 12.24 -5.95
N ASN A 303 -11.79 11.64 -5.74
CA ASN A 303 -13.09 12.32 -5.71
C ASN A 303 -13.40 13.00 -4.36
N GLY A 304 -12.44 13.10 -3.44
CA GLY A 304 -12.66 13.71 -2.12
C GLY A 304 -13.58 12.89 -1.21
N GLY A 305 -13.42 11.57 -1.23
CA GLY A 305 -14.09 10.64 -0.33
C GLY A 305 -15.43 10.08 -0.82
N VAL A 306 -15.73 10.17 -2.12
CA VAL A 306 -17.01 9.72 -2.72
C VAL A 306 -16.75 8.87 -3.97
N LEU A 307 -17.46 7.76 -4.12
CA LEU A 307 -17.57 7.01 -5.37
C LEU A 307 -19.01 6.56 -5.59
N ASP A 308 -19.53 6.65 -6.83
CA ASP A 308 -20.88 6.23 -7.21
C ASP A 308 -22.01 6.80 -6.31
N GLY A 309 -21.82 8.03 -5.82
CA GLY A 309 -22.75 8.68 -4.89
C GLY A 309 -22.62 8.22 -3.43
N VAL A 310 -21.80 7.21 -3.15
CA VAL A 310 -21.55 6.72 -1.79
C VAL A 310 -20.39 7.50 -1.18
N ARG A 311 -20.64 8.15 -0.03
CA ARG A 311 -19.60 8.83 0.76
C ARG A 311 -18.96 7.87 1.74
N ILE A 312 -17.65 7.69 1.60
CA ILE A 312 -16.83 6.85 2.48
C ILE A 312 -16.20 7.70 3.59
N MET A 313 -15.68 8.88 3.22
CA MET A 313 -15.06 9.80 4.18
C MET A 313 -15.25 11.25 3.71
N SER A 314 -15.01 12.21 4.60
CA SER A 314 -15.16 13.62 4.29
C SER A 314 -14.07 14.11 3.33
N ARG A 315 -14.38 15.12 2.53
CA ARG A 315 -13.38 15.81 1.71
C ARG A 315 -12.23 16.36 2.56
N LYS A 316 -12.53 16.81 3.78
CA LYS A 316 -11.50 17.36 4.69
C LYS A 316 -10.53 16.33 5.21
N SER A 317 -10.96 15.09 5.45
CA SER A 317 -10.06 13.99 5.80
C SER A 317 -9.18 13.59 4.62
N VAL A 318 -9.73 13.58 3.39
CA VAL A 318 -8.93 13.36 2.18
C VAL A 318 -7.89 14.48 2.00
N GLU A 319 -8.28 15.75 2.15
CA GLU A 319 -7.34 16.87 2.09
C GLU A 319 -6.23 16.75 3.15
N LEU A 320 -6.61 16.36 4.38
CA LEU A 320 -5.65 16.16 5.48
C LEU A 320 -4.66 15.03 5.15
N MET A 321 -5.10 13.90 4.60
CA MET A 321 -4.20 12.79 4.29
C MET A 321 -3.32 13.04 3.05
N SER A 322 -3.68 14.02 2.22
CA SER A 322 -3.03 14.32 0.94
C SER A 322 -1.96 15.41 1.01
N VAL A 323 -1.60 15.86 2.19
CA VAL A 323 -0.50 16.83 2.41
C VAL A 323 0.64 16.19 3.18
N SER A 324 1.86 16.69 3.01
CA SER A 324 3.01 16.20 3.77
C SER A 324 2.88 16.52 5.25
N HIS A 325 3.18 15.56 6.11
CA HIS A 325 3.18 15.65 7.56
C HIS A 325 4.55 15.46 8.21
N ILE A 326 5.59 15.23 7.39
CA ILE A 326 6.92 14.89 7.88
C ILE A 326 7.88 16.09 7.94
N GLY A 327 7.43 17.27 7.46
CA GLY A 327 8.25 18.49 7.49
C GLY A 327 9.60 18.29 6.78
N ASP A 328 10.68 18.66 7.47
CA ASP A 328 12.05 18.59 6.94
C ASP A 328 12.72 17.22 7.15
N LEU A 329 11.99 16.19 7.60
CA LEU A 329 12.56 14.86 7.75
C LEU A 329 13.02 14.31 6.39
N ALA A 330 14.20 13.70 6.36
CA ALA A 330 14.75 13.11 5.15
C ALA A 330 13.82 12.00 4.60
N PHE A 331 13.43 12.13 3.34
CA PHE A 331 12.60 11.16 2.64
C PHE A 331 13.16 10.96 1.21
N ARG A 332 12.33 11.06 0.19
CA ARG A 332 12.73 10.92 -1.21
C ARG A 332 12.83 12.30 -1.88
N PRO A 333 13.75 12.51 -2.81
CA PRO A 333 13.86 13.78 -3.51
C PRO A 333 12.51 14.25 -4.09
N GLY A 334 12.13 15.50 -3.79
CA GLY A 334 10.90 16.12 -4.26
C GLY A 334 9.60 15.55 -3.71
N GLN A 335 9.66 14.73 -2.67
CA GLN A 335 8.48 14.09 -2.09
C GLN A 335 8.44 14.29 -0.58
N GLY A 336 7.23 14.43 -0.05
CA GLY A 336 6.90 14.30 1.35
C GLY A 336 6.06 13.04 1.62
N PHE A 337 5.59 12.88 2.85
CA PHE A 337 4.72 11.77 3.24
C PHE A 337 3.49 12.29 3.98
N GLY A 338 2.32 11.93 3.48
CA GLY A 338 1.03 12.25 4.05
C GLY A 338 0.57 11.19 5.05
N LEU A 339 -0.74 11.02 5.20
CA LEU A 339 -1.30 9.98 6.06
C LEU A 339 -1.56 8.71 5.22
N GLY A 340 -0.52 7.90 5.03
CA GLY A 340 -0.57 6.64 4.29
C GLY A 340 -0.16 6.70 2.81
N PHE A 341 0.25 7.87 2.29
CA PHE A 341 0.74 8.06 0.91
C PHE A 341 2.02 8.89 0.90
N SER A 342 2.90 8.64 -0.08
CA SER A 342 3.86 9.66 -0.48
C SER A 342 3.13 10.80 -1.21
N VAL A 343 3.63 12.01 -1.08
CA VAL A 343 3.09 13.22 -1.72
C VAL A 343 4.17 13.85 -2.57
N LEU A 344 3.90 14.11 -3.86
CA LEU A 344 4.83 14.81 -4.72
C LEU A 344 4.76 16.32 -4.46
N GLU A 345 5.89 16.91 -4.07
CA GLU A 345 6.03 18.34 -3.74
C GLU A 345 6.86 19.10 -4.79
N ASP A 346 7.82 18.44 -5.43
CA ASP A 346 8.70 19.02 -6.47
C ASP A 346 8.98 18.02 -7.59
N VAL A 347 8.40 18.26 -8.76
CA VAL A 347 8.55 17.42 -9.96
C VAL A 347 9.99 17.43 -10.46
N GLY A 348 10.67 18.59 -10.40
CA GLY A 348 12.05 18.73 -10.86
C GLY A 348 13.03 17.92 -10.01
N ALA A 349 12.90 18.01 -8.70
CA ALA A 349 13.71 17.22 -7.76
C ALA A 349 13.45 15.72 -7.86
N ARG A 350 12.20 15.31 -8.13
CA ARG A 350 11.85 13.91 -8.38
C ARG A 350 12.42 13.36 -9.68
N GLY A 351 12.45 14.17 -10.74
CA GLY A 351 13.03 13.84 -12.05
C GLY A 351 12.21 12.87 -12.91
N THR A 352 10.90 12.73 -12.65
CA THR A 352 9.98 11.89 -13.45
C THR A 352 8.65 12.61 -13.67
N PRO A 353 7.90 12.29 -14.77
CA PRO A 353 6.59 12.90 -15.01
C PRO A 353 5.61 12.73 -13.84
N GLY A 354 4.73 13.72 -13.67
CA GLY A 354 3.72 13.79 -12.62
C GLY A 354 3.36 15.22 -12.27
N SER A 355 2.47 15.41 -11.32
CA SER A 355 2.02 16.74 -10.89
C SER A 355 2.20 16.92 -9.38
N VAL A 356 2.55 18.14 -8.94
CA VAL A 356 2.57 18.47 -7.51
C VAL A 356 1.20 18.17 -6.89
N GLY A 357 1.21 17.44 -5.77
CA GLY A 357 0.02 16.92 -5.10
C GLY A 357 -0.33 15.48 -5.50
N GLU A 358 0.46 14.84 -6.39
CA GLU A 358 0.31 13.42 -6.69
C GLU A 358 0.53 12.59 -5.42
N LEU A 359 -0.33 11.58 -5.21
CA LEU A 359 -0.24 10.60 -4.13
C LEU A 359 0.15 9.24 -4.70
N GLY A 360 0.98 8.49 -4.00
CA GLY A 360 1.35 7.17 -4.49
C GLY A 360 2.05 6.31 -3.46
N TRP A 361 2.19 5.03 -3.78
CA TRP A 361 3.03 4.06 -3.08
C TRP A 361 3.18 2.80 -3.94
N GLY A 362 3.67 1.73 -3.33
CA GLY A 362 3.79 0.42 -3.96
C GLY A 362 3.63 -0.73 -2.99
N GLY A 363 3.87 -1.94 -3.47
CA GLY A 363 3.83 -3.18 -2.72
C GLY A 363 5.11 -4.01 -2.88
N ALA A 364 5.43 -4.82 -1.87
CA ALA A 364 6.63 -5.66 -1.86
C ALA A 364 6.69 -6.69 -3.01
N TYR A 365 5.57 -6.97 -3.65
CA TYR A 365 5.49 -7.85 -4.82
C TYR A 365 5.68 -7.10 -6.15
N HIS A 366 6.44 -5.99 -6.13
CA HIS A 366 6.75 -5.16 -7.27
C HIS A 366 5.49 -4.55 -7.92
N SER A 367 4.54 -4.13 -7.10
CA SER A 367 3.33 -3.43 -7.53
C SER A 367 3.46 -1.93 -7.24
N THR A 368 2.78 -1.10 -8.04
CA THR A 368 2.77 0.36 -7.82
C THR A 368 1.41 0.95 -8.16
N TYR A 369 1.12 2.10 -7.57
CA TYR A 369 -0.05 2.91 -7.90
C TYR A 369 0.24 4.40 -7.67
N TRP A 370 -0.52 5.24 -8.35
CA TRP A 370 -0.56 6.67 -8.04
C TRP A 370 -1.90 7.30 -8.42
N ILE A 371 -2.18 8.42 -7.79
CA ILE A 371 -3.30 9.31 -8.04
C ILE A 371 -2.72 10.66 -8.41
N ASP A 372 -3.02 11.19 -9.58
CA ASP A 372 -2.66 12.55 -9.97
C ASP A 372 -3.91 13.43 -10.03
N PRO A 373 -4.14 14.30 -9.02
CA PRO A 373 -5.33 15.13 -8.96
C PRO A 373 -5.42 16.18 -10.06
N ARG A 374 -4.28 16.64 -10.62
CA ARG A 374 -4.27 17.62 -11.70
C ARG A 374 -4.71 17.04 -13.03
N GLU A 375 -4.28 15.80 -13.27
CA GLU A 375 -4.66 15.05 -14.47
C GLU A 375 -5.98 14.27 -14.30
N ALA A 376 -6.57 14.30 -13.10
CA ALA A 376 -7.69 13.44 -12.73
C ALA A 376 -7.41 11.97 -13.08
N LEU A 377 -6.19 11.52 -12.78
CA LEU A 377 -5.62 10.24 -13.18
C LEU A 377 -5.49 9.30 -11.98
N VAL A 378 -5.84 8.04 -12.18
CA VAL A 378 -5.53 6.92 -11.26
C VAL A 378 -4.83 5.84 -12.07
N VAL A 379 -3.72 5.35 -11.57
CA VAL A 379 -2.98 4.25 -12.17
C VAL A 379 -2.74 3.16 -11.14
N VAL A 380 -2.99 1.92 -11.53
CA VAL A 380 -2.69 0.71 -10.74
C VAL A 380 -1.94 -0.26 -11.64
N HIS A 381 -0.78 -0.70 -11.18
CA HIS A 381 0.02 -1.73 -11.85
C HIS A 381 0.34 -2.82 -10.85
N LEU A 382 -0.13 -4.03 -11.10
CA LEU A 382 0.01 -5.18 -10.23
C LEU A 382 0.85 -6.26 -10.88
N THR A 383 1.85 -6.71 -10.14
CA THR A 383 2.70 -7.87 -10.45
C THR A 383 2.82 -8.75 -9.21
N GLN A 384 3.43 -9.93 -9.34
CA GLN A 384 3.77 -10.81 -8.21
C GLN A 384 5.24 -11.24 -8.32
N LEU A 385 6.14 -10.28 -8.14
CA LEU A 385 7.58 -10.47 -8.25
C LEU A 385 8.30 -10.03 -6.97
N ASN A 386 8.93 -10.97 -6.24
CA ASN A 386 9.65 -10.65 -5.01
C ASN A 386 10.72 -11.72 -4.69
N PRO A 387 12.04 -11.36 -4.69
CA PRO A 387 12.58 -10.06 -5.09
C PRO A 387 12.44 -9.80 -6.59
N ALA A 388 12.41 -8.50 -6.96
CA ALA A 388 12.24 -8.06 -8.34
C ALA A 388 13.57 -7.92 -9.10
N GLY A 389 14.71 -7.89 -8.41
CA GLY A 389 15.98 -7.56 -9.03
C GLY A 389 15.99 -6.12 -9.60
N ASP A 390 16.63 -5.96 -10.75
CA ASP A 390 16.82 -4.63 -11.38
C ASP A 390 15.78 -4.31 -12.46
N VAL A 391 14.59 -4.94 -12.41
CA VAL A 391 13.51 -4.67 -13.38
C VAL A 391 13.05 -3.22 -13.26
N ASP A 392 13.03 -2.49 -14.38
CA ASP A 392 12.79 -1.05 -14.44
C ASP A 392 11.39 -0.68 -14.98
N ASP A 393 10.50 -1.64 -15.11
CA ASP A 393 9.14 -1.52 -15.66
C ASP A 393 8.35 -0.37 -15.04
N GLN A 394 8.38 -0.21 -13.71
CA GLN A 394 7.63 0.84 -13.02
C GLN A 394 8.10 2.26 -13.39
N ARG A 395 9.40 2.44 -13.66
CA ARG A 395 9.94 3.73 -14.12
C ARG A 395 9.52 4.05 -15.54
N LYS A 396 9.54 3.04 -16.42
CA LYS A 396 9.06 3.17 -17.81
C LYS A 396 7.54 3.31 -17.87
N LEU A 397 6.80 2.51 -17.07
CA LEU A 397 5.34 2.59 -16.95
C LEU A 397 4.88 4.04 -16.74
N ARG A 398 5.49 4.74 -15.77
CA ARG A 398 5.13 6.13 -15.47
C ARG A 398 5.28 7.03 -16.71
N THR A 399 6.40 6.97 -17.36
CA THR A 399 6.66 7.77 -18.57
C THR A 399 5.69 7.43 -19.70
N LEU A 400 5.41 6.12 -19.89
CA LEU A 400 4.53 5.63 -20.94
C LEU A 400 3.06 5.96 -20.69
N VAL A 401 2.63 6.06 -19.43
CA VAL A 401 1.28 6.55 -19.10
C VAL A 401 1.17 8.05 -19.39
N TYR A 402 2.08 8.86 -18.88
CA TYR A 402 1.99 10.31 -19.06
C TYR A 402 2.19 10.77 -20.51
N GLN A 403 2.99 10.08 -21.31
CA GLN A 403 3.17 10.44 -22.74
C GLN A 403 1.89 10.21 -23.58
N ALA A 404 0.93 9.43 -23.06
CA ALA A 404 -0.33 9.21 -23.75
C ALA A 404 -1.35 10.35 -23.53
N ILE A 405 -1.12 11.24 -22.57
CA ILE A 405 -1.95 12.45 -22.35
C ILE A 405 -1.65 13.47 -23.45
N ILE A 406 -2.70 13.99 -24.13
CA ILE A 406 -2.57 14.84 -25.31
C ILE A 406 -3.38 16.14 -25.26
N ASP A 407 -4.11 16.42 -24.17
CA ASP A 407 -4.89 17.65 -23.96
C ASP A 407 -4.20 18.65 -23.02
#